data_524d578062c937497970012a15de0850
#
_entry.id   524d578062c937497970012a15de0850
#
_cell.length_a   1.000
_cell.length_b   1.000
_cell.length_c   1.000
_cell.angle_alpha   90.00
_cell.angle_beta   90.00
_cell.angle_gamma   90.00
#
_symmetry.space_group_name_H-M   'P 1'
#
loop_
_entity.id
_entity.type
_entity.pdbx_description
1 polymer ?
#
loop_
_entity_poly.entity_id
_entity_poly.type
_entity_poly.pdbx_seq_one_letter_code
_entity_poly.pdbx_strand_id
1 'polypeptide(L)'
;MVHSDFLPSSRPAVPDLKTCESWLGSAPLADSREACRAFLALFDEIEDSPPPQSTYAAILERLRQPLLGALDAHARRFAGKAVPLGHVEAAAFQQSCDVWLALLRAWRRLLRSVTHKPQTGGIELRALCARRSLDACAGLLETCFAAHRGAQADHWRWLHDSYAAASPFDSTSDDDSKQSTDSSIGSYAGVLLLALARPETLTAREYAFVRHCASRFGAKLSIHHESDDSPAPGYAIDAERDSPPQWLPASAGGLRLDTRAVARSIKWRLEKLAQGAEPGRLGLPAESGDAFATAMLKRLLVAWTDAPRGAPVPPPRRQHALGVRGRNRQHPSRDERGRRRVAARRHTAFMELQPGSRRRNPCVPARAPIRNPCTAGCY
;
A
#
# COMPACT_ATOMS: atom_id res chain seq x y z
N MET A 1 34.66 -27.80 34.31
CA MET A 1 34.14 -28.36 33.03
C MET A 1 32.89 -27.56 32.67
N VAL A 2 33.03 -26.60 31.78
CA VAL A 2 31.91 -25.75 31.31
C VAL A 2 31.43 -26.37 30.00
N HIS A 3 30.26 -26.98 30.03
CA HIS A 3 29.60 -27.43 28.81
C HIS A 3 29.14 -26.17 28.02
N SER A 4 29.84 -25.87 26.97
CA SER A 4 29.46 -24.92 25.97
C SER A 4 28.37 -25.60 25.13
N ASP A 5 27.11 -25.29 25.43
CA ASP A 5 25.99 -25.69 24.59
C ASP A 5 26.12 -24.99 23.22
N PHE A 6 26.65 -25.72 22.26
CA PHE A 6 26.55 -25.41 20.84
C PHE A 6 25.07 -25.41 20.47
N LEU A 7 24.46 -24.23 20.49
CA LEU A 7 23.19 -24.03 19.78
C LEU A 7 23.42 -24.43 18.31
N PRO A 8 22.64 -25.35 17.75
CA PRO A 8 22.77 -25.69 16.34
C PRO A 8 22.50 -24.40 15.55
N SER A 9 23.49 -23.94 14.80
CA SER A 9 23.31 -22.89 13.79
C SER A 9 22.27 -23.42 12.81
N SER A 10 21.02 -23.01 12.98
CA SER A 10 19.91 -23.42 12.12
C SER A 10 20.23 -22.95 10.70
N ARG A 11 20.53 -23.92 9.84
CA ARG A 11 20.75 -23.66 8.42
C ARG A 11 19.45 -23.12 7.85
N PRO A 12 19.46 -22.01 7.07
CA PRO A 12 18.24 -21.48 6.49
C PRO A 12 17.55 -22.54 5.63
N ALA A 13 16.25 -22.66 5.78
CA ALA A 13 15.44 -23.64 5.04
C ALA A 13 15.52 -23.42 3.52
N VAL A 14 15.58 -22.16 3.10
CA VAL A 14 15.76 -21.74 1.70
C VAL A 14 16.98 -20.79 1.63
N PRO A 15 18.21 -21.33 1.61
CA PRO A 15 19.41 -20.52 1.60
C PRO A 15 19.68 -19.82 0.27
N ASP A 16 19.13 -20.32 -0.83
CA ASP A 16 19.38 -19.86 -2.20
C ASP A 16 18.19 -20.08 -3.15
N LEU A 17 18.29 -19.53 -4.36
CA LEU A 17 17.26 -19.66 -5.39
C LEU A 17 17.04 -21.10 -5.86
N LYS A 18 18.08 -21.92 -5.91
CA LYS A 18 17.97 -23.31 -6.34
C LYS A 18 17.11 -24.12 -5.37
N THR A 19 17.33 -23.92 -4.08
CA THR A 19 16.49 -24.55 -3.03
C THR A 19 15.06 -24.02 -3.09
N CYS A 20 14.85 -22.72 -3.36
CA CYS A 20 13.54 -22.13 -3.57
C CYS A 20 12.81 -22.78 -4.77
N GLU A 21 13.50 -22.98 -5.88
CA GLU A 21 12.93 -23.63 -7.08
C GLU A 21 12.59 -25.11 -6.83
N SER A 22 13.45 -25.82 -6.09
CA SER A 22 13.16 -27.21 -5.68
C SER A 22 11.93 -27.26 -4.77
N TRP A 23 11.82 -26.32 -3.82
CA TRP A 23 10.64 -26.21 -2.96
C TRP A 23 9.37 -25.94 -3.78
N LEU A 24 9.41 -25.00 -4.73
CA LEU A 24 8.28 -24.69 -5.62
C LEU A 24 7.85 -25.89 -6.45
N GLY A 25 8.80 -26.72 -6.89
CA GLY A 25 8.53 -27.95 -7.65
C GLY A 25 7.80 -29.02 -6.83
N SER A 26 7.92 -29.00 -5.49
CA SER A 26 7.27 -29.95 -4.58
C SER A 26 6.07 -29.35 -3.84
N ALA A 27 5.86 -28.04 -3.89
CA ALA A 27 4.79 -27.36 -3.19
C ALA A 27 3.41 -27.75 -3.73
N PRO A 28 2.38 -27.90 -2.87
CA PRO A 28 1.04 -28.34 -3.25
C PRO A 28 0.22 -27.23 -3.92
N LEU A 29 0.72 -26.61 -5.01
CA LEU A 29 0.13 -25.43 -5.64
C LEU A 29 -1.25 -25.72 -6.29
N ALA A 30 -1.59 -26.97 -6.54
CA ALA A 30 -2.89 -27.35 -7.09
C ALA A 30 -4.05 -27.18 -6.09
N ASP A 31 -3.77 -27.34 -4.79
CA ASP A 31 -4.74 -27.07 -3.73
C ASP A 31 -4.42 -25.73 -3.06
N SER A 32 -5.26 -24.73 -3.28
CA SER A 32 -5.05 -23.38 -2.77
C SER A 32 -4.96 -23.29 -1.25
N ARG A 33 -5.63 -24.18 -0.51
CA ARG A 33 -5.59 -24.20 0.96
C ARG A 33 -4.23 -24.74 1.44
N GLU A 34 -3.80 -25.85 0.87
CA GLU A 34 -2.50 -26.45 1.22
C GLU A 34 -1.35 -25.56 0.73
N ALA A 35 -1.48 -24.93 -0.44
CA ALA A 35 -0.53 -23.94 -0.92
C ALA A 35 -0.37 -22.77 0.06
N CYS A 36 -1.46 -22.18 0.54
CA CYS A 36 -1.40 -21.09 1.54
C CYS A 36 -0.73 -21.54 2.85
N ARG A 37 -0.98 -22.78 3.30
CA ARG A 37 -0.29 -23.33 4.49
C ARG A 37 1.20 -23.51 4.24
N ALA A 38 1.57 -24.04 3.08
CA ALA A 38 2.96 -24.26 2.72
C ALA A 38 3.73 -22.92 2.64
N PHE A 39 3.12 -21.87 2.06
CA PHE A 39 3.71 -20.53 2.05
C PHE A 39 3.86 -19.96 3.45
N LEU A 40 2.88 -20.10 4.33
CA LEU A 40 3.00 -19.62 5.72
C LEU A 40 4.14 -20.30 6.44
N ALA A 41 4.23 -21.64 6.38
CA ALA A 41 5.34 -22.39 6.97
C ALA A 41 6.70 -21.94 6.42
N LEU A 42 6.79 -21.73 5.09
CA LEU A 42 8.01 -21.26 4.45
C LEU A 42 8.41 -19.86 4.94
N PHE A 43 7.46 -18.94 5.07
CA PHE A 43 7.75 -17.59 5.57
C PHE A 43 8.20 -17.60 7.04
N ASP A 44 7.61 -18.45 7.88
CA ASP A 44 8.04 -18.62 9.28
C ASP A 44 9.48 -19.14 9.34
N GLU A 45 9.83 -20.15 8.54
CA GLU A 45 11.20 -20.68 8.45
C GLU A 45 12.21 -19.64 7.94
N ILE A 46 11.84 -18.83 6.93
CA ILE A 46 12.68 -17.73 6.43
C ILE A 46 12.80 -16.64 7.48
N GLU A 47 11.77 -16.37 8.27
CA GLU A 47 11.81 -15.36 9.32
C GLU A 47 12.77 -15.75 10.44
N ASP A 48 12.82 -17.03 10.79
CA ASP A 48 13.73 -17.58 11.80
C ASP A 48 15.20 -17.52 11.34
N SER A 49 15.44 -17.81 10.07
CA SER A 49 16.80 -17.85 9.50
C SER A 49 16.86 -17.18 8.11
N PRO A 50 16.89 -15.82 8.06
CA PRO A 50 16.84 -15.10 6.80
C PRO A 50 18.15 -15.22 6.00
N PRO A 51 18.06 -15.44 4.67
CA PRO A 51 19.21 -15.43 3.79
C PRO A 51 19.80 -14.00 3.62
N PRO A 52 20.98 -13.85 2.97
CA PRO A 52 21.53 -12.53 2.65
C PRO A 52 20.56 -11.66 1.86
N GLN A 53 20.63 -10.32 2.02
CA GLN A 53 19.63 -9.37 1.49
C GLN A 53 19.28 -9.55 0.01
N SER A 54 20.29 -9.67 -0.86
CA SER A 54 20.07 -9.82 -2.30
C SER A 54 19.41 -11.16 -2.64
N THR A 55 19.85 -12.23 -2.00
CA THR A 55 19.27 -13.58 -2.13
C THR A 55 17.85 -13.60 -1.61
N TYR A 56 17.59 -12.94 -0.47
CA TYR A 56 16.25 -12.86 0.11
C TYR A 56 15.26 -12.17 -0.84
N ALA A 57 15.64 -11.01 -1.41
CA ALA A 57 14.82 -10.33 -2.41
C ALA A 57 14.52 -11.22 -3.61
N ALA A 58 15.54 -11.90 -4.14
CA ALA A 58 15.39 -12.79 -5.29
C ALA A 58 14.45 -13.97 -4.99
N ILE A 59 14.53 -14.56 -3.79
CA ILE A 59 13.62 -15.61 -3.33
C ILE A 59 12.19 -15.10 -3.26
N LEU A 60 11.96 -13.93 -2.61
CA LEU A 60 10.61 -13.33 -2.49
C LEU A 60 10.01 -13.03 -3.86
N GLU A 61 10.78 -12.48 -4.80
CA GLU A 61 10.33 -12.25 -6.18
C GLU A 61 10.01 -13.58 -6.91
N ARG A 62 10.81 -14.63 -6.70
CA ARG A 62 10.56 -15.94 -7.30
C ARG A 62 9.28 -16.60 -6.77
N LEU A 63 9.00 -16.43 -5.48
CA LEU A 63 7.79 -16.94 -4.83
C LEU A 63 6.54 -16.14 -5.22
N ARG A 64 6.68 -14.88 -5.65
CA ARG A 64 5.58 -13.93 -5.82
C ARG A 64 4.47 -14.43 -6.73
N GLN A 65 4.76 -14.87 -7.95
CA GLN A 65 3.73 -15.28 -8.91
C GLN A 65 2.97 -16.54 -8.46
N PRO A 66 3.64 -17.62 -8.02
CA PRO A 66 2.95 -18.79 -7.46
C PRO A 66 2.07 -18.46 -6.24
N LEU A 67 2.57 -17.59 -5.35
CA LEU A 67 1.83 -17.11 -4.17
C LEU A 67 0.57 -16.34 -4.55
N LEU A 68 0.68 -15.37 -5.49
CA LEU A 68 -0.46 -14.60 -5.96
C LEU A 68 -1.51 -15.49 -6.62
N GLY A 69 -1.07 -16.48 -7.40
CA GLY A 69 -1.97 -17.49 -7.98
C GLY A 69 -2.71 -18.33 -6.93
N ALA A 70 -2.00 -18.75 -5.88
CA ALA A 70 -2.59 -19.49 -4.77
C ALA A 70 -3.60 -18.62 -3.99
N LEU A 71 -3.25 -17.37 -3.70
CA LEU A 71 -4.15 -16.41 -3.02
C LEU A 71 -5.40 -16.09 -3.83
N ASP A 72 -5.27 -15.88 -5.14
CA ASP A 72 -6.41 -15.64 -6.03
C ASP A 72 -7.35 -16.84 -6.08
N ALA A 73 -6.78 -18.06 -6.23
CA ALA A 73 -7.56 -19.30 -6.17
C ALA A 73 -8.23 -19.48 -4.80
N HIS A 74 -7.53 -19.14 -3.71
CA HIS A 74 -8.05 -19.27 -2.34
C HIS A 74 -9.16 -18.27 -2.04
N ALA A 75 -9.05 -17.02 -2.56
CA ALA A 75 -10.04 -15.99 -2.40
C ALA A 75 -11.43 -16.37 -2.93
N ARG A 76 -11.53 -17.24 -3.94
CA ARG A 76 -12.81 -17.75 -4.46
C ARG A 76 -13.62 -18.52 -3.42
N ARG A 77 -13.04 -18.92 -2.31
CA ARG A 77 -13.72 -19.64 -1.22
C ARG A 77 -14.59 -18.73 -0.38
N PHE A 78 -14.27 -17.43 -0.30
CA PHE A 78 -14.99 -16.45 0.54
C PHE A 78 -15.46 -15.21 -0.22
N ALA A 79 -14.81 -14.84 -1.32
CA ALA A 79 -15.18 -13.65 -2.09
C ALA A 79 -16.61 -13.76 -2.64
N GLY A 80 -17.41 -12.73 -2.40
CA GLY A 80 -18.80 -12.65 -2.85
C GLY A 80 -19.74 -13.65 -2.21
N LYS A 81 -19.36 -14.29 -1.09
CA LYS A 81 -20.25 -15.15 -0.31
C LYS A 81 -21.18 -14.29 0.56
N ALA A 82 -22.28 -14.91 1.01
CA ALA A 82 -23.22 -14.25 1.91
C ALA A 82 -22.56 -13.82 3.22
N VAL A 83 -22.96 -12.69 3.74
CA VAL A 83 -22.50 -12.16 5.04
C VAL A 83 -23.59 -12.40 6.07
N PRO A 84 -23.24 -12.88 7.28
CA PRO A 84 -21.90 -13.22 7.77
C PRO A 84 -21.31 -14.47 7.09
N LEU A 85 -19.97 -14.46 6.90
CA LEU A 85 -19.28 -15.63 6.35
C LEU A 85 -19.47 -16.84 7.24
N GLY A 86 -19.72 -18.00 6.65
CA GLY A 86 -19.73 -19.27 7.34
C GLY A 86 -18.34 -19.61 7.93
N HIS A 87 -18.26 -20.61 8.79
CA HIS A 87 -17.02 -20.93 9.49
C HIS A 87 -15.87 -21.31 8.51
N VAL A 88 -16.18 -22.04 7.45
CA VAL A 88 -15.19 -22.46 6.43
C VAL A 88 -14.69 -21.27 5.62
N GLU A 89 -15.60 -20.38 5.20
CA GLU A 89 -15.28 -19.15 4.47
C GLU A 89 -14.48 -18.18 5.35
N ALA A 90 -14.86 -18.04 6.62
CA ALA A 90 -14.15 -17.20 7.58
C ALA A 90 -12.73 -17.71 7.83
N ALA A 91 -12.53 -19.02 7.93
CA ALA A 91 -11.20 -19.61 8.06
C ALA A 91 -10.35 -19.40 6.79
N ALA A 92 -10.95 -19.54 5.60
CA ALA A 92 -10.25 -19.27 4.35
C ALA A 92 -9.86 -17.78 4.21
N PHE A 93 -10.76 -16.87 4.59
CA PHE A 93 -10.46 -15.43 4.65
C PHE A 93 -9.30 -15.14 5.58
N GLN A 94 -9.33 -15.67 6.82
CA GLN A 94 -8.26 -15.46 7.79
C GLN A 94 -6.92 -15.98 7.28
N GLN A 95 -6.90 -17.19 6.71
CA GLN A 95 -5.69 -17.77 6.12
C GLN A 95 -5.12 -16.88 5.00
N SER A 96 -5.96 -16.31 4.13
CA SER A 96 -5.49 -15.36 3.10
C SER A 96 -4.89 -14.11 3.71
N CYS A 97 -5.50 -13.55 4.76
CA CYS A 97 -4.95 -12.40 5.49
C CYS A 97 -3.59 -12.74 6.12
N ASP A 98 -3.45 -13.92 6.74
CA ASP A 98 -2.21 -14.36 7.37
C ASP A 98 -1.06 -14.46 6.34
N VAL A 99 -1.35 -14.99 5.13
CA VAL A 99 -0.36 -15.07 4.04
C VAL A 99 0.07 -13.67 3.57
N TRP A 100 -0.88 -12.74 3.39
CA TRP A 100 -0.55 -11.37 3.03
C TRP A 100 0.28 -10.67 4.11
N LEU A 101 -0.05 -10.89 5.39
CA LEU A 101 0.69 -10.34 6.52
C LEU A 101 2.11 -10.92 6.61
N ALA A 102 2.29 -12.21 6.35
CA ALA A 102 3.60 -12.85 6.30
C ALA A 102 4.46 -12.27 5.17
N LEU A 103 3.90 -12.12 3.96
CA LEU A 103 4.57 -11.49 2.83
C LEU A 103 4.96 -10.04 3.13
N LEU A 104 4.04 -9.26 3.72
CA LEU A 104 4.29 -7.88 4.13
C LEU A 104 5.43 -7.78 5.15
N ARG A 105 5.42 -8.65 6.17
CA ARG A 105 6.50 -8.70 7.19
C ARG A 105 7.84 -9.00 6.55
N ALA A 106 7.89 -9.96 5.62
CA ALA A 106 9.10 -10.33 4.90
C ALA A 106 9.69 -9.13 4.12
N TRP A 107 8.89 -8.43 3.31
CA TRP A 107 9.33 -7.27 2.56
C TRP A 107 9.71 -6.08 3.46
N ARG A 108 8.95 -5.79 4.50
CA ARG A 108 9.28 -4.70 5.45
C ARG A 108 10.53 -5.00 6.27
N ARG A 109 10.78 -6.26 6.63
CA ARG A 109 12.03 -6.68 7.28
C ARG A 109 13.23 -6.44 6.37
N LEU A 110 13.11 -6.85 5.09
CA LEU A 110 14.16 -6.64 4.11
C LEU A 110 14.39 -5.14 3.86
N LEU A 111 13.34 -4.34 3.70
CA LEU A 111 13.42 -2.89 3.54
C LEU A 111 14.19 -2.24 4.69
N ARG A 112 13.87 -2.60 5.93
CA ARG A 112 14.60 -2.11 7.12
C ARG A 112 16.06 -2.51 7.07
N SER A 113 16.36 -3.76 6.73
CA SER A 113 17.73 -4.28 6.63
C SER A 113 18.58 -3.52 5.60
N VAL A 114 18.02 -3.30 4.39
CA VAL A 114 18.69 -2.56 3.30
C VAL A 114 18.86 -1.07 3.64
N THR A 115 17.94 -0.49 4.41
CA THR A 115 18.04 0.90 4.84
C THR A 115 19.14 1.10 5.88
N HIS A 116 19.29 0.16 6.82
CA HIS A 116 20.32 0.26 7.86
C HIS A 116 21.72 -0.16 7.40
N LYS A 117 21.83 -1.05 6.41
CA LYS A 117 23.10 -1.54 5.88
C LYS A 117 23.06 -1.48 4.34
N PRO A 118 23.22 -0.28 3.76
CA PRO A 118 23.18 -0.14 2.32
C PRO A 118 24.36 -0.86 1.66
N GLN A 119 24.06 -1.71 0.68
CA GLN A 119 25.05 -2.37 -0.17
C GLN A 119 25.10 -1.66 -1.54
N THR A 120 26.08 -2.00 -2.37
CA THR A 120 26.13 -1.56 -3.77
C THR A 120 24.81 -1.97 -4.47
N GLY A 121 24.13 -1.04 -5.17
CA GLY A 121 22.78 -1.28 -5.71
C GLY A 121 21.64 -1.11 -4.71
N GLY A 122 21.93 -0.61 -3.49
CA GLY A 122 20.95 -0.51 -2.41
C GLY A 122 19.72 0.37 -2.69
N ILE A 123 19.83 1.33 -3.63
CA ILE A 123 18.69 2.21 -4.00
C ILE A 123 17.62 1.41 -4.73
N GLU A 124 18.00 0.62 -5.74
CA GLU A 124 17.08 -0.21 -6.51
C GLU A 124 16.41 -1.27 -5.62
N LEU A 125 17.19 -1.92 -4.78
CA LEU A 125 16.66 -2.90 -3.84
C LEU A 125 15.71 -2.27 -2.81
N ARG A 126 15.99 -1.05 -2.33
CA ARG A 126 15.08 -0.30 -1.46
C ARG A 126 13.77 0.04 -2.18
N ALA A 127 13.86 0.52 -3.42
CA ALA A 127 12.70 0.82 -4.25
C ALA A 127 11.83 -0.43 -4.45
N LEU A 128 12.45 -1.56 -4.79
CA LEU A 128 11.77 -2.85 -4.92
C LEU A 128 11.06 -3.23 -3.62
N CYS A 129 11.77 -3.24 -2.48
CA CYS A 129 11.20 -3.63 -1.19
C CYS A 129 10.05 -2.74 -0.77
N ALA A 130 10.16 -1.41 -0.97
CA ALA A 130 9.11 -0.46 -0.65
C ALA A 130 7.86 -0.70 -1.52
N ARG A 131 8.04 -0.87 -2.82
CA ARG A 131 6.94 -1.18 -3.75
C ARG A 131 6.25 -2.49 -3.40
N ARG A 132 7.01 -3.55 -3.12
CA ARG A 132 6.45 -4.87 -2.77
C ARG A 132 5.76 -4.87 -1.40
N SER A 133 6.22 -4.06 -0.46
CA SER A 133 5.49 -3.82 0.79
C SER A 133 4.14 -3.16 0.54
N LEU A 134 4.09 -2.18 -0.36
CA LEU A 134 2.86 -1.52 -0.78
C LEU A 134 1.90 -2.50 -1.47
N ASP A 135 2.39 -3.33 -2.42
CA ASP A 135 1.60 -4.34 -3.11
C ASP A 135 0.99 -5.35 -2.12
N ALA A 136 1.75 -5.77 -1.11
CA ALA A 136 1.26 -6.68 -0.08
C ALA A 136 0.17 -6.05 0.81
N CYS A 137 0.33 -4.78 1.20
CA CYS A 137 -0.72 -4.05 1.92
C CYS A 137 -1.97 -3.87 1.07
N ALA A 138 -1.82 -3.55 -0.21
CA ALA A 138 -2.91 -3.42 -1.16
C ALA A 138 -3.69 -4.74 -1.26
N GLY A 139 -3.00 -5.86 -1.45
CA GLY A 139 -3.61 -7.19 -1.52
C GLY A 139 -4.33 -7.61 -0.24
N LEU A 140 -3.78 -7.24 0.93
CA LEU A 140 -4.44 -7.47 2.22
C LEU A 140 -5.77 -6.71 2.32
N LEU A 141 -5.79 -5.41 1.98
CA LEU A 141 -7.01 -4.60 1.99
C LEU A 141 -8.03 -5.08 0.95
N GLU A 142 -7.59 -5.40 -0.27
CA GLU A 142 -8.46 -5.98 -1.29
C GLU A 142 -9.08 -7.31 -0.84
N THR A 143 -8.32 -8.13 -0.09
CA THR A 143 -8.82 -9.37 0.51
C THR A 143 -9.92 -9.09 1.54
N CYS A 144 -9.75 -8.08 2.39
CA CYS A 144 -10.79 -7.64 3.33
C CYS A 144 -12.06 -7.19 2.58
N PHE A 145 -11.90 -6.38 1.56
CA PHE A 145 -13.01 -5.85 0.77
C PHE A 145 -13.77 -6.95 0.00
N ALA A 146 -13.04 -7.93 -0.57
CA ALA A 146 -13.64 -9.08 -1.25
C ALA A 146 -14.49 -9.95 -0.31
N ALA A 147 -14.19 -9.93 0.99
CA ALA A 147 -14.94 -10.60 2.04
C ALA A 147 -16.04 -9.72 2.66
N HIS A 148 -16.33 -8.53 2.11
CA HIS A 148 -17.22 -7.51 2.67
C HIS A 148 -16.86 -7.14 4.12
N ARG A 149 -15.58 -7.16 4.44
CA ARG A 149 -15.05 -6.78 5.76
C ARG A 149 -14.29 -5.47 5.66
N GLY A 150 -14.41 -4.65 6.70
CA GLY A 150 -13.56 -3.48 6.88
C GLY A 150 -12.10 -3.85 7.10
N ALA A 151 -11.20 -2.90 6.86
CA ALA A 151 -9.82 -3.02 7.27
C ALA A 151 -9.73 -3.25 8.79
N GLN A 152 -8.80 -4.10 9.20
CA GLN A 152 -8.49 -4.27 10.62
C GLN A 152 -7.54 -3.17 11.10
N ALA A 153 -7.26 -3.13 12.40
CA ALA A 153 -6.34 -2.17 13.00
C ALA A 153 -4.96 -2.21 12.29
N ASP A 154 -4.41 -1.04 12.07
CA ASP A 154 -3.11 -0.76 11.43
C ASP A 154 -3.03 -1.03 9.90
N HIS A 155 -4.06 -1.61 9.25
CA HIS A 155 -3.98 -1.91 7.82
C HIS A 155 -3.83 -0.65 6.97
N TRP A 156 -4.59 0.41 7.27
CA TRP A 156 -4.47 1.69 6.57
C TRP A 156 -3.14 2.37 6.84
N ARG A 157 -2.70 2.37 8.10
CA ARG A 157 -1.40 2.90 8.48
C ARG A 157 -0.27 2.20 7.71
N TRP A 158 -0.28 0.87 7.64
CA TRP A 158 0.72 0.14 6.88
C TRP A 158 0.70 0.47 5.39
N LEU A 159 -0.48 0.67 4.81
CA LEU A 159 -0.61 1.11 3.42
C LEU A 159 0.00 2.51 3.23
N HIS A 160 -0.32 3.47 4.09
CA HIS A 160 0.20 4.84 4.03
C HIS A 160 1.72 4.87 4.23
N ASP A 161 2.24 4.16 5.23
CA ASP A 161 3.68 4.03 5.50
C ASP A 161 4.43 3.42 4.30
N SER A 162 3.84 2.38 3.69
CA SER A 162 4.46 1.70 2.53
C SER A 162 4.47 2.59 1.29
N TYR A 163 3.41 3.38 1.07
CA TYR A 163 3.37 4.38 0.01
C TYR A 163 4.40 5.49 0.24
N ALA A 164 4.48 6.04 1.45
CA ALA A 164 5.48 7.05 1.80
C ALA A 164 6.93 6.55 1.60
N ALA A 165 7.18 5.25 1.83
CA ALA A 165 8.47 4.63 1.58
C ALA A 165 8.76 4.40 0.09
N ALA A 166 7.73 4.18 -0.74
CA ALA A 166 7.86 3.86 -2.17
C ALA A 166 7.86 5.11 -3.07
N SER A 167 7.06 6.13 -2.75
CA SER A 167 6.85 7.32 -3.59
C SER A 167 8.13 8.09 -3.99
N PRO A 168 9.20 8.18 -3.16
CA PRO A 168 10.43 8.86 -3.58
C PRO A 168 11.13 8.20 -4.78
N PHE A 169 10.85 6.94 -5.06
CA PHE A 169 11.46 6.19 -6.16
C PHE A 169 10.68 6.28 -7.47
N ASP A 170 9.41 6.70 -7.45
CA ASP A 170 8.61 6.87 -8.66
C ASP A 170 9.08 8.05 -9.52
N SER A 171 9.71 9.06 -8.91
CA SER A 171 10.14 10.30 -9.57
C SER A 171 11.44 10.17 -10.35
N THR A 172 12.13 9.03 -10.29
CA THR A 172 13.45 8.85 -10.90
C THR A 172 13.41 8.25 -12.31
N SER A 173 12.24 7.88 -12.81
CA SER A 173 12.09 7.39 -14.18
C SER A 173 11.74 8.55 -15.14
N ASP A 174 12.76 9.09 -15.82
CA ASP A 174 12.65 10.16 -16.83
C ASP A 174 11.85 9.75 -18.10
N ASP A 175 11.21 8.61 -18.12
CA ASP A 175 10.47 8.10 -19.27
C ASP A 175 8.98 8.41 -19.12
N ASP A 176 8.59 9.64 -19.47
CA ASP A 176 7.21 10.15 -19.54
C ASP A 176 6.26 9.30 -20.42
N SER A 177 6.81 8.37 -21.22
CA SER A 177 6.05 7.57 -22.17
C SER A 177 5.46 6.28 -21.59
N LYS A 178 5.90 5.86 -20.42
CA LYS A 178 5.40 4.65 -19.74
C LYS A 178 4.79 5.00 -18.41
N GLN A 179 3.55 5.50 -18.40
CA GLN A 179 2.65 5.36 -17.24
C GLN A 179 2.44 3.85 -17.03
N SER A 180 3.44 3.21 -16.48
CA SER A 180 3.45 1.80 -16.14
C SER A 180 2.36 1.58 -15.10
N THR A 181 1.49 0.61 -15.35
CA THR A 181 0.54 0.07 -14.35
C THR A 181 1.26 -0.44 -13.08
N ASP A 182 2.57 -0.49 -13.12
CA ASP A 182 3.48 -0.90 -12.04
C ASP A 182 3.98 0.27 -11.16
N SER A 183 3.43 1.49 -11.29
CA SER A 183 3.82 2.60 -10.40
C SER A 183 3.26 2.40 -9.00
N SER A 184 4.00 2.82 -7.97
CA SER A 184 3.55 2.79 -6.57
C SER A 184 2.27 3.63 -6.38
N ILE A 185 2.16 4.73 -7.12
CA ILE A 185 0.94 5.56 -7.15
C ILE A 185 -0.25 4.74 -7.65
N GLY A 186 -0.09 3.93 -8.70
CA GLY A 186 -1.17 3.14 -9.27
C GLY A 186 -1.76 2.13 -8.29
N SER A 187 -0.91 1.35 -7.62
CA SER A 187 -1.33 0.37 -6.61
C SER A 187 -2.00 1.05 -5.41
N TYR A 188 -1.39 2.10 -4.88
CA TYR A 188 -1.93 2.86 -3.75
C TYR A 188 -3.28 3.49 -4.09
N ALA A 189 -3.34 4.24 -5.18
CA ALA A 189 -4.53 4.92 -5.66
C ALA A 189 -5.67 3.95 -6.01
N GLY A 190 -5.35 2.78 -6.53
CA GLY A 190 -6.32 1.72 -6.80
C GLY A 190 -7.07 1.30 -5.53
N VAL A 191 -6.35 1.05 -4.44
CA VAL A 191 -6.97 0.69 -3.15
C VAL A 191 -7.79 1.84 -2.57
N LEU A 192 -7.31 3.10 -2.68
CA LEU A 192 -8.07 4.27 -2.23
C LEU A 192 -9.39 4.40 -3.00
N LEU A 193 -9.35 4.30 -4.32
CA LEU A 193 -10.56 4.35 -5.17
C LEU A 193 -11.52 3.20 -4.84
N LEU A 194 -11.00 2.00 -4.60
CA LEU A 194 -11.81 0.85 -4.21
C LEU A 194 -12.52 1.09 -2.87
N ALA A 195 -11.82 1.64 -1.88
CA ALA A 195 -12.40 1.99 -0.59
C ALA A 195 -13.51 3.05 -0.72
N LEU A 196 -13.30 4.08 -1.55
CA LEU A 196 -14.30 5.14 -1.81
C LEU A 196 -15.56 4.60 -2.48
N ALA A 197 -15.47 3.49 -3.21
CA ALA A 197 -16.62 2.84 -3.83
C ALA A 197 -17.49 2.05 -2.83
N ARG A 198 -17.12 2.02 -1.53
CA ARG A 198 -17.84 1.32 -0.47
C ARG A 198 -18.03 -0.17 -0.76
N PRO A 199 -16.92 -0.93 -0.81
CA PRO A 199 -16.91 -2.33 -1.25
C PRO A 199 -17.84 -3.24 -0.45
N GLU A 200 -18.16 -2.88 0.80
CA GLU A 200 -19.11 -3.57 1.66
C GLU A 200 -20.56 -3.57 1.14
N THR A 201 -20.89 -2.66 0.21
CA THR A 201 -22.23 -2.53 -0.37
C THR A 201 -22.35 -3.15 -1.76
N LEU A 202 -21.26 -3.72 -2.29
CA LEU A 202 -21.20 -4.25 -3.65
C LEU A 202 -21.55 -5.75 -3.67
N THR A 203 -22.26 -6.18 -4.71
CA THR A 203 -22.34 -7.61 -5.03
C THR A 203 -20.99 -8.10 -5.57
N ALA A 204 -20.78 -9.41 -5.63
CA ALA A 204 -19.55 -10.00 -6.16
C ALA A 204 -19.21 -9.51 -7.59
N ARG A 205 -20.23 -9.41 -8.46
CA ARG A 205 -20.07 -8.91 -9.83
C ARG A 205 -19.70 -7.43 -9.85
N GLU A 206 -20.37 -6.61 -9.04
CA GLU A 206 -20.06 -5.19 -8.92
C GLU A 206 -18.67 -4.99 -8.34
N TYR A 207 -18.27 -5.75 -7.31
CA TYR A 207 -16.94 -5.71 -6.74
C TYR A 207 -15.85 -6.01 -7.77
N ALA A 208 -16.00 -7.08 -8.56
CA ALA A 208 -15.06 -7.40 -9.63
C ALA A 208 -14.91 -6.27 -10.66
N PHE A 209 -16.05 -5.66 -11.07
CA PHE A 209 -16.04 -4.52 -11.97
C PHE A 209 -15.35 -3.31 -11.36
N VAL A 210 -15.67 -2.96 -10.11
CA VAL A 210 -15.09 -1.81 -9.40
C VAL A 210 -13.61 -2.00 -9.17
N ARG A 211 -13.18 -3.20 -8.76
CA ARG A 211 -11.75 -3.54 -8.59
C ARG A 211 -10.98 -3.35 -9.90
N HIS A 212 -11.52 -3.84 -11.02
CA HIS A 212 -10.92 -3.63 -12.33
C HIS A 212 -10.81 -2.14 -12.69
N CYS A 213 -11.88 -1.37 -12.48
CA CYS A 213 -11.88 0.07 -12.73
C CYS A 213 -10.90 0.81 -11.80
N ALA A 214 -10.87 0.49 -10.51
CA ALA A 214 -10.00 1.11 -9.53
C ALA A 214 -8.52 0.90 -9.87
N SER A 215 -8.12 -0.32 -10.21
CA SER A 215 -6.77 -0.64 -10.69
C SER A 215 -6.41 0.17 -11.94
N ARG A 216 -7.32 0.25 -12.93
CA ARG A 216 -7.06 0.94 -14.19
C ARG A 216 -7.05 2.47 -14.06
N PHE A 217 -7.89 3.02 -13.19
CA PHE A 217 -7.99 4.47 -13.00
C PHE A 217 -7.03 4.99 -11.94
N GLY A 218 -6.47 4.13 -11.09
CA GLY A 218 -5.52 4.52 -10.08
C GLY A 218 -4.34 5.31 -10.64
N ALA A 219 -3.80 4.91 -11.77
CA ALA A 219 -2.72 5.63 -12.45
C ALA A 219 -3.09 7.07 -12.91
N LYS A 220 -4.38 7.42 -12.91
CA LYS A 220 -4.89 8.76 -13.27
C LYS A 220 -5.21 9.62 -12.05
N LEU A 221 -5.13 9.05 -10.87
CA LEU A 221 -5.33 9.77 -9.62
C LEU A 221 -4.04 10.55 -9.30
N SER A 222 -4.18 11.82 -8.96
CA SER A 222 -3.07 12.60 -8.43
C SER A 222 -3.24 12.80 -6.94
N ILE A 223 -2.13 12.74 -6.21
CA ILE A 223 -2.07 12.95 -4.77
C ILE A 223 -1.11 14.10 -4.54
N HIS A 224 -1.57 15.15 -3.86
CA HIS A 224 -0.78 16.34 -3.59
C HIS A 224 -1.02 16.85 -2.17
N HIS A 225 -0.08 17.59 -1.64
CA HIS A 225 -0.30 18.34 -0.42
C HIS A 225 -1.27 19.50 -0.70
N GLU A 226 -2.21 19.71 0.20
CA GLU A 226 -3.08 20.88 0.12
C GLU A 226 -2.23 22.14 0.20
N SER A 227 -2.36 23.04 -0.79
CA SER A 227 -1.77 24.36 -0.72
C SER A 227 -2.73 25.30 0.01
N ASP A 228 -2.19 26.15 0.89
CA ASP A 228 -2.98 27.12 1.64
C ASP A 228 -3.72 28.14 0.74
N ASP A 229 -3.29 28.28 -0.52
CA ASP A 229 -3.79 29.30 -1.43
C ASP A 229 -5.15 29.00 -2.07
N SER A 230 -5.60 27.77 -2.08
CA SER A 230 -6.90 27.39 -2.68
C SER A 230 -7.47 26.13 -2.06
N PRO A 231 -7.95 26.20 -0.82
CA PRO A 231 -8.55 25.07 -0.17
C PRO A 231 -9.88 24.71 -0.87
N ALA A 232 -9.99 23.49 -1.38
CA ALA A 232 -11.21 22.97 -2.00
C ALA A 232 -11.73 21.77 -1.22
N PRO A 233 -13.05 21.60 -1.07
CA PRO A 233 -13.59 20.39 -0.46
C PRO A 233 -13.25 19.18 -1.35
N GLY A 234 -12.91 18.05 -0.72
CA GLY A 234 -12.51 16.84 -1.44
C GLY A 234 -12.07 15.72 -0.51
N TYR A 235 -11.67 14.62 -1.11
CA TYR A 235 -11.13 13.52 -0.35
C TYR A 235 -9.71 13.84 0.13
N ALA A 236 -9.48 13.60 1.41
CA ALA A 236 -8.18 13.77 2.06
C ALA A 236 -7.72 12.45 2.70
N ILE A 237 -6.41 12.30 2.77
CA ILE A 237 -5.73 11.22 3.47
C ILE A 237 -5.03 11.84 4.67
N ASP A 238 -5.30 11.31 5.84
CA ASP A 238 -4.51 11.54 7.03
C ASP A 238 -3.55 10.35 7.19
N ALA A 239 -2.32 10.52 6.73
CA ALA A 239 -1.31 9.44 6.72
C ALA A 239 -0.90 8.99 8.14
N GLU A 240 -1.17 9.80 9.17
CA GLU A 240 -0.89 9.45 10.56
C GLU A 240 -2.01 8.63 11.20
N ARG A 241 -3.18 8.59 10.56
CA ARG A 241 -4.34 7.83 11.04
C ARG A 241 -4.49 6.51 10.31
N ASP A 242 -4.95 5.53 11.05
CA ASP A 242 -5.37 4.24 10.52
C ASP A 242 -6.80 4.33 9.97
N SER A 243 -6.96 5.06 8.86
CA SER A 243 -8.28 5.33 8.27
C SER A 243 -8.22 5.44 6.76
N PRO A 244 -9.32 5.06 6.05
CA PRO A 244 -9.45 5.31 4.62
C PRO A 244 -9.53 6.81 4.31
N PRO A 245 -9.44 7.20 3.03
CA PRO A 245 -9.68 8.58 2.61
C PRO A 245 -11.03 9.08 3.12
N GLN A 246 -11.07 10.32 3.61
CA GLN A 246 -12.28 10.95 4.12
C GLN A 246 -12.60 12.21 3.34
N TRP A 247 -13.89 12.48 3.14
CA TRP A 247 -14.33 13.74 2.59
C TRP A 247 -14.19 14.83 3.64
N LEU A 248 -13.34 15.81 3.38
CA LEU A 248 -13.12 16.93 4.28
C LEU A 248 -13.47 18.25 3.58
N PRO A 249 -14.03 19.22 4.33
CA PRO A 249 -14.16 20.59 3.84
C PRO A 249 -12.77 21.17 3.56
N ALA A 250 -12.75 22.24 2.77
CA ALA A 250 -11.55 23.05 2.59
C ALA A 250 -10.96 23.44 3.97
N SER A 251 -9.65 23.44 4.13
CA SER A 251 -8.93 23.90 5.34
C SER A 251 -8.37 22.83 6.29
N ALA A 252 -8.44 21.56 5.98
CA ALA A 252 -7.99 20.57 6.97
C ALA A 252 -6.50 20.19 6.88
N GLY A 253 -5.73 20.71 5.93
CA GLY A 253 -4.32 20.33 5.69
C GLY A 253 -4.15 18.83 5.43
N GLY A 254 -3.12 18.41 4.73
CA GLY A 254 -2.85 16.99 4.49
C GLY A 254 -2.73 16.62 3.01
N LEU A 255 -2.72 15.33 2.72
CA LEU A 255 -2.72 14.82 1.35
C LEU A 255 -4.14 14.86 0.77
N ARG A 256 -4.27 15.41 -0.44
CA ARG A 256 -5.55 15.48 -1.18
C ARG A 256 -5.54 14.58 -2.40
N LEU A 257 -6.70 14.00 -2.67
CA LEU A 257 -6.92 13.19 -3.88
C LEU A 257 -7.53 14.08 -4.97
N ASP A 258 -6.80 14.28 -6.07
CA ASP A 258 -7.36 14.90 -7.27
C ASP A 258 -7.97 13.84 -8.18
N THR A 259 -9.28 13.71 -8.15
CA THR A 259 -10.04 12.76 -8.95
C THR A 259 -10.51 13.32 -10.30
N ARG A 260 -10.15 14.55 -10.66
CA ARG A 260 -10.65 15.22 -11.89
C ARG A 260 -10.30 14.45 -13.17
N ALA A 261 -9.08 13.90 -13.26
CA ALA A 261 -8.67 13.11 -14.41
C ALA A 261 -9.42 11.76 -14.48
N VAL A 262 -9.69 11.14 -13.33
CA VAL A 262 -10.52 9.94 -13.21
C VAL A 262 -11.96 10.26 -13.68
N ALA A 263 -12.54 11.35 -13.20
CA ALA A 263 -13.89 11.79 -13.59
C ALA A 263 -14.01 12.05 -15.09
N ARG A 264 -13.06 12.76 -15.70
CA ARG A 264 -13.00 12.95 -17.16
C ARG A 264 -12.95 11.62 -17.91
N SER A 265 -12.13 10.70 -17.43
CA SER A 265 -11.98 9.37 -18.05
C SER A 265 -13.26 8.54 -17.97
N ILE A 266 -14.03 8.64 -16.88
CA ILE A 266 -15.33 7.98 -16.73
C ILE A 266 -16.36 8.62 -17.65
N LYS A 267 -16.47 9.96 -17.65
CA LYS A 267 -17.44 10.69 -18.51
C LYS A 267 -17.23 10.36 -19.98
N TRP A 268 -15.98 10.35 -20.45
CA TRP A 268 -15.66 9.96 -21.82
C TRP A 268 -16.13 8.52 -22.14
N ARG A 269 -15.98 7.57 -21.22
CA ARG A 269 -16.47 6.19 -21.43
C ARG A 269 -17.99 6.12 -21.46
N LEU A 270 -18.67 6.87 -20.61
CA LEU A 270 -20.14 6.96 -20.62
C LEU A 270 -20.66 7.50 -21.95
N GLU A 271 -20.00 8.52 -22.52
CA GLU A 271 -20.33 9.07 -23.85
C GLU A 271 -20.10 8.03 -24.95
N LYS A 272 -18.99 7.26 -24.89
CA LYS A 272 -18.70 6.21 -25.87
C LYS A 272 -19.68 5.03 -25.78
N LEU A 273 -20.06 4.61 -24.57
CA LEU A 273 -21.10 3.59 -24.38
C LEU A 273 -22.45 4.06 -24.96
N ALA A 274 -22.82 5.33 -24.72
CA ALA A 274 -24.04 5.90 -25.31
C ALA A 274 -24.02 5.96 -26.86
N GLN A 275 -22.81 5.96 -27.47
CA GLN A 275 -22.60 5.87 -28.92
C GLN A 275 -22.50 4.41 -29.41
N GLY A 276 -22.76 3.41 -28.56
CA GLY A 276 -22.75 1.99 -28.92
C GLY A 276 -21.36 1.34 -28.94
N ALA A 277 -20.35 1.95 -28.26
CA ALA A 277 -19.03 1.30 -28.13
C ALA A 277 -19.08 0.16 -27.11
N GLU A 278 -18.50 -0.98 -27.45
CA GLU A 278 -18.43 -2.15 -26.56
C GLU A 278 -17.55 -1.89 -25.31
N PRO A 279 -17.95 -2.36 -24.10
CA PRO A 279 -17.19 -2.17 -22.86
C PRO A 279 -15.72 -2.61 -22.96
N GLY A 280 -15.44 -3.77 -23.57
CA GLY A 280 -14.10 -4.29 -23.74
C GLY A 280 -13.16 -3.35 -24.50
N ARG A 281 -13.65 -2.68 -25.56
CA ARG A 281 -12.87 -1.68 -26.32
C ARG A 281 -12.55 -0.43 -25.51
N LEU A 282 -13.35 -0.15 -24.49
CA LEU A 282 -13.13 0.97 -23.57
C LEU A 282 -12.25 0.58 -22.37
N GLY A 283 -11.75 -0.66 -22.35
CA GLY A 283 -10.96 -1.20 -21.26
C GLY A 283 -11.74 -1.43 -19.98
N LEU A 284 -13.04 -1.73 -20.12
CA LEU A 284 -13.91 -2.25 -19.07
C LEU A 284 -14.00 -3.77 -19.22
N PRO A 285 -14.43 -4.53 -18.18
CA PRO A 285 -14.63 -5.96 -18.31
C PRO A 285 -15.59 -6.27 -19.46
N ALA A 286 -15.15 -7.07 -20.43
CA ALA A 286 -15.89 -7.32 -21.68
C ALA A 286 -17.26 -7.98 -21.43
N GLU A 287 -17.33 -8.82 -20.39
CA GLU A 287 -18.54 -9.54 -19.96
C GLU A 287 -19.58 -8.67 -19.26
N SER A 288 -19.29 -7.37 -19.05
CA SER A 288 -20.16 -6.51 -18.24
C SER A 288 -21.51 -6.20 -18.88
N GLY A 289 -21.59 -6.13 -20.20
CA GLY A 289 -22.75 -5.61 -20.92
C GLY A 289 -22.94 -4.09 -20.73
N ASP A 290 -23.49 -3.42 -21.73
CA ASP A 290 -23.53 -1.94 -21.79
C ASP A 290 -24.34 -1.30 -20.67
N ALA A 291 -25.51 -1.84 -20.36
CA ALA A 291 -26.40 -1.31 -19.32
C ALA A 291 -25.76 -1.40 -17.93
N PHE A 292 -25.13 -2.55 -17.62
CA PHE A 292 -24.44 -2.74 -16.33
C PHE A 292 -23.21 -1.84 -16.22
N ALA A 293 -22.36 -1.80 -17.26
CA ALA A 293 -21.17 -0.95 -17.30
C ALA A 293 -21.56 0.53 -17.14
N THR A 294 -22.61 0.99 -17.83
CA THR A 294 -23.12 2.36 -17.72
C THR A 294 -23.61 2.66 -16.31
N ALA A 295 -24.39 1.78 -15.68
CA ALA A 295 -24.89 1.97 -14.34
C ALA A 295 -23.75 2.04 -13.32
N MET A 296 -22.78 1.13 -13.44
CA MET A 296 -21.61 1.09 -12.56
C MET A 296 -20.71 2.32 -12.71
N LEU A 297 -20.41 2.75 -13.94
CA LEU A 297 -19.62 3.96 -14.16
C LEU A 297 -20.30 5.23 -13.60
N LYS A 298 -21.63 5.35 -13.72
CA LYS A 298 -22.38 6.46 -13.09
C LYS A 298 -22.26 6.42 -11.57
N ARG A 299 -22.38 5.24 -10.96
CA ARG A 299 -22.19 5.05 -9.51
C ARG A 299 -20.77 5.41 -9.07
N LEU A 300 -19.75 4.96 -9.82
CA LEU A 300 -18.35 5.29 -9.53
C LEU A 300 -18.04 6.77 -9.70
N LEU A 301 -18.60 7.42 -10.72
CA LEU A 301 -18.43 8.86 -10.89
C LEU A 301 -18.89 9.62 -9.65
N VAL A 302 -20.07 9.31 -9.12
CA VAL A 302 -20.58 9.92 -7.88
C VAL A 302 -19.69 9.56 -6.69
N ALA A 303 -19.33 8.28 -6.51
CA ALA A 303 -18.55 7.83 -5.37
C ALA A 303 -17.14 8.45 -5.30
N TRP A 304 -16.56 8.77 -6.46
CA TRP A 304 -15.18 9.26 -6.55
C TRP A 304 -15.07 10.78 -6.70
N THR A 305 -16.17 11.50 -6.92
CA THR A 305 -16.14 12.96 -7.13
C THR A 305 -16.98 13.76 -6.15
N ASP A 306 -18.03 13.16 -5.60
CA ASP A 306 -19.00 13.89 -4.80
C ASP A 306 -18.86 13.61 -3.31
N ALA A 307 -19.27 14.56 -2.50
CA ALA A 307 -19.38 14.34 -1.06
C ALA A 307 -20.33 13.16 -0.76
N PRO A 308 -19.94 12.22 0.11
CA PRO A 308 -20.83 11.15 0.54
C PRO A 308 -22.11 11.74 1.14
N ARG A 309 -23.28 11.31 0.67
CA ARG A 309 -24.56 11.73 1.24
C ARG A 309 -24.61 11.32 2.71
N GLY A 310 -24.76 12.27 3.61
CA GLY A 310 -24.78 12.01 5.07
C GLY A 310 -23.41 11.88 5.72
N ALA A 311 -22.34 12.33 5.06
CA ALA A 311 -21.06 12.47 5.73
C ALA A 311 -21.25 13.36 6.97
N PRO A 312 -20.88 12.90 8.20
CA PRO A 312 -20.94 13.75 9.35
C PRO A 312 -20.04 14.96 9.10
N VAL A 313 -20.60 16.16 9.20
CA VAL A 313 -19.80 17.38 9.24
C VAL A 313 -18.93 17.27 10.48
N PRO A 314 -17.59 17.15 10.34
CA PRO A 314 -16.75 17.10 11.53
C PRO A 314 -17.03 18.33 12.40
N PRO A 315 -17.15 18.17 13.72
CA PRO A 315 -17.37 19.32 14.58
C PRO A 315 -16.24 20.32 14.38
N PRO A 316 -16.54 21.63 14.36
CA PRO A 316 -15.53 22.66 14.17
C PRO A 316 -14.41 22.43 15.20
N ARG A 317 -13.17 22.34 14.73
CA ARG A 317 -12.01 22.26 15.62
C ARG A 317 -12.09 23.42 16.58
N ARG A 318 -12.31 23.15 17.86
CA ARG A 318 -12.15 24.16 18.90
C ARG A 318 -10.69 24.62 18.79
N GLN A 319 -10.50 25.82 18.26
CA GLN A 319 -9.23 26.51 18.38
C GLN A 319 -8.97 26.60 19.89
N HIS A 320 -7.98 25.87 20.37
CA HIS A 320 -7.47 26.08 21.72
C HIS A 320 -6.88 27.49 21.72
N ALA A 321 -7.71 28.45 22.07
CA ALA A 321 -7.20 29.78 22.46
C ALA A 321 -6.19 29.51 23.58
N LEU A 322 -4.94 29.81 23.30
CA LEU A 322 -3.87 29.88 24.29
C LEU A 322 -4.23 31.00 25.30
N GLY A 323 -5.10 30.66 26.24
CA GLY A 323 -5.38 31.46 27.41
C GLY A 323 -4.17 31.38 28.33
N VAL A 324 -3.32 32.38 28.22
CA VAL A 324 -2.36 32.73 29.26
C VAL A 324 -3.15 32.95 30.55
N ARG A 325 -3.14 32.04 31.47
CA ARG A 325 -3.57 32.21 32.86
C ARG A 325 -2.49 31.79 33.83
N GLY A 326 -2.24 32.74 34.69
CA GLY A 326 -1.21 32.81 35.70
C GLY A 326 -1.09 31.62 36.64
N ARG A 327 0.07 31.56 37.18
CA ARG A 327 0.56 30.67 38.25
C ARG A 327 -0.43 30.56 39.40
N ASN A 328 -0.75 29.33 39.78
CA ASN A 328 -0.96 28.99 41.18
C ASN A 328 -0.29 27.63 41.47
N ARG A 329 0.74 27.68 42.30
CA ARG A 329 1.46 26.50 42.82
C ARG A 329 0.60 25.87 43.88
N GLN A 330 0.16 24.66 43.68
CA GLN A 330 -0.22 23.74 44.76
C GLN A 330 0.55 22.44 44.56
N HIS A 331 1.27 22.03 45.63
CA HIS A 331 2.04 20.79 45.68
C HIS A 331 1.11 19.58 45.74
N PRO A 332 1.27 18.57 44.91
CA PRO A 332 0.58 17.28 45.11
C PRO A 332 1.35 16.37 46.08
N SER A 333 0.60 15.69 46.90
CA SER A 333 1.02 14.73 47.92
C SER A 333 1.72 13.49 47.34
N ARG A 334 2.48 12.84 48.19
CA ARG A 334 3.56 11.90 47.93
C ARG A 334 3.14 10.48 47.47
N ASP A 335 1.86 10.22 47.17
CA ASP A 335 1.35 8.84 47.02
C ASP A 335 1.05 8.37 45.58
N GLU A 336 1.18 9.23 44.56
CA GLU A 336 0.86 8.83 43.18
C GLU A 336 2.07 8.41 42.32
N ARG A 337 3.25 8.28 42.88
CA ARG A 337 4.48 7.95 42.09
C ARG A 337 4.67 6.47 41.77
N GLY A 338 3.82 5.60 42.29
CA GLY A 338 3.99 4.14 42.16
C GLY A 338 3.39 3.50 40.90
N ARG A 339 2.42 4.13 40.26
CA ARG A 339 1.62 3.46 39.20
C ARG A 339 1.91 3.87 37.74
N ARG A 340 2.80 4.81 37.49
CA ARG A 340 3.12 5.29 36.12
C ARG A 340 4.35 4.67 35.44
N ARG A 341 5.06 3.74 36.08
CA ARG A 341 6.30 3.17 35.52
C ARG A 341 6.11 1.93 34.63
N VAL A 342 4.93 1.36 34.50
CA VAL A 342 4.72 0.13 33.70
C VAL A 342 4.16 0.39 32.31
N ALA A 343 3.57 1.57 32.05
CA ALA A 343 2.99 1.89 30.73
C ALA A 343 3.98 2.52 29.72
N ALA A 344 5.13 3.01 30.16
CA ALA A 344 6.06 3.80 29.32
C ALA A 344 7.09 2.97 28.53
N ARG A 345 7.14 1.64 28.69
CA ARG A 345 8.16 0.81 28.03
C ARG A 345 7.74 0.16 26.69
N ARG A 346 6.55 0.43 26.18
CA ARG A 346 6.08 -0.14 24.88
C ARG A 346 6.02 0.85 23.71
N HIS A 347 6.31 2.13 23.92
CA HIS A 347 6.18 3.15 22.87
C HIS A 347 7.49 3.77 22.34
N THR A 348 8.66 3.37 22.86
CA THR A 348 9.96 4.03 22.50
C THR A 348 10.73 3.37 21.37
N ALA A 349 10.20 2.36 20.68
CA ALA A 349 10.93 1.69 19.60
C ALA A 349 10.57 2.20 18.17
N PHE A 350 9.72 3.21 18.01
CA PHE A 350 9.20 3.61 16.69
C PHE A 350 9.47 5.07 16.28
N MET A 351 10.16 5.87 17.10
CA MET A 351 10.28 7.33 16.89
C MET A 351 11.69 7.85 16.59
N GLU A 352 12.61 7.02 16.08
CA GLU A 352 13.93 7.49 15.65
C GLU A 352 14.14 7.36 14.14
N LEU A 353 13.42 8.11 13.34
CA LEU A 353 13.75 8.41 11.96
C LEU A 353 13.26 9.83 11.58
N GLN A 354 13.83 10.84 12.22
CA GLN A 354 13.90 12.16 11.61
C GLN A 354 15.36 12.45 11.26
N PRO A 355 15.69 12.76 10.00
CA PRO A 355 17.01 13.26 9.65
C PRO A 355 17.12 14.71 10.07
N GLY A 356 18.00 14.94 11.05
CA GLY A 356 18.37 16.26 11.53
C GLY A 356 19.11 17.10 10.48
N SER A 357 18.78 18.38 10.52
CA SER A 357 19.63 19.55 10.27
C SER A 357 20.40 19.66 8.95
N ARG A 358 19.92 20.60 8.17
CA ARG A 358 20.67 21.35 7.14
C ARG A 358 22.07 21.75 7.62
N ARG A 359 23.11 21.13 7.07
CA ARG A 359 24.43 21.74 7.01
C ARG A 359 24.60 22.41 5.65
N ARG A 360 24.90 23.71 5.69
CA ARG A 360 25.27 24.55 4.55
C ARG A 360 26.55 23.99 3.92
N ASN A 361 26.52 23.67 2.62
CA ASN A 361 27.73 23.42 1.85
C ASN A 361 28.28 24.75 1.31
N PRO A 362 29.60 24.93 1.30
CA PRO A 362 30.24 26.09 0.71
C PRO A 362 30.29 25.98 -0.83
N CYS A 363 30.22 27.13 -1.47
CA CYS A 363 30.36 27.37 -2.90
C CYS A 363 31.59 26.71 -3.51
N VAL A 364 31.38 25.99 -4.63
CA VAL A 364 32.45 25.57 -5.54
C VAL A 364 32.24 26.33 -6.88
N PRO A 365 33.30 26.94 -7.45
CA PRO A 365 33.18 27.83 -8.59
C PRO A 365 32.97 27.07 -9.92
N ALA A 366 32.24 27.72 -10.82
CA ALA A 366 31.93 27.30 -12.18
C ALA A 366 33.19 27.01 -13.01
N ARG A 367 33.24 25.87 -13.68
CA ARG A 367 34.19 25.58 -14.79
C ARG A 367 33.51 25.83 -16.13
N ALA A 368 34.25 26.54 -17.00
CA ALA A 368 33.90 26.94 -18.35
C ALA A 368 33.71 25.77 -19.31
N PRO A 369 32.96 25.95 -20.41
CA PRO A 369 32.68 24.89 -21.39
C PRO A 369 33.85 24.63 -22.33
N ILE A 370 34.17 23.35 -22.53
CA ILE A 370 35.12 22.88 -23.53
C ILE A 370 34.40 22.79 -24.87
N ARG A 371 34.91 23.52 -25.88
CA ARG A 371 34.53 23.45 -27.30
C ARG A 371 35.02 22.13 -27.90
N ASN A 372 34.15 21.43 -28.55
CA ASN A 372 34.52 20.33 -29.48
C ASN A 372 34.66 20.88 -30.90
N PRO A 373 35.69 20.50 -31.66
CA PRO A 373 35.81 20.82 -33.08
C PRO A 373 35.06 19.81 -33.94
N CYS A 374 34.44 20.36 -34.99
CA CYS A 374 33.90 19.64 -36.14
C CYS A 374 34.96 18.81 -36.84
N THR A 375 34.63 17.58 -37.23
CA THR A 375 35.22 16.97 -38.45
C THR A 375 34.11 16.42 -39.34
N ALA A 376 34.05 16.97 -40.52
CA ALA A 376 33.32 16.49 -41.69
C ALA A 376 34.00 15.22 -42.23
N GLY A 377 33.22 14.33 -42.83
CA GLY A 377 33.76 13.19 -43.59
C GLY A 377 32.65 12.37 -44.24
N CYS A 378 32.50 12.56 -45.52
CA CYS A 378 31.69 11.85 -46.50
C CYS A 378 31.78 10.31 -46.42
N TYR A 379 30.73 9.61 -46.62
CA TYR A 379 30.28 8.77 -47.75
C TYR A 379 28.89 8.21 -47.47
#